data_e01fe20870d887a4cb518cd358a64717
#
_entry.id   e01fe20870d887a4cb518cd358a64717
#
_cell.length_a   1.000
_cell.length_b   1.000
_cell.length_c   1.000
_cell.angle_alpha   90.00
_cell.angle_beta   90.00
_cell.angle_gamma   90.00
#
_symmetry.space_group_name_H-M   'P 1'
#
loop_
_entity.id
_entity.type
_entity.pdbx_description
1 polymer ?
#
loop_
_entity_poly.entity_id
_entity_poly.type
_entity_poly.pdbx_seq_one_letter_code
_entity_poly.pdbx_strand_id
1 'polypeptide(L)'
;MTNTIIDNDNFSRPSMAERLETVDAIVEKYAVVSSPIKSKIYIGLGSVFVVFSIIGIWIPGWPTVSWAVPAAFLFSLSNERLFRWTLTNRYFGSSMFEYYATGKTLPMHVKVFIAGMIGLMTSASAYFVWYVSTKGDGTFMDISSWNGADENAYGAITILIVGLLGMAYVLSMVKSREKSVSE
;
A
#
# COMPACT_ATOMS: atom_id res chain seq x y z
N MET A 1 46.80 -42.09 -10.69
CA MET A 1 45.61 -42.10 -9.80
C MET A 1 45.27 -40.66 -9.51
N THR A 2 44.35 -40.12 -10.27
CA THR A 2 43.97 -38.69 -10.24
C THR A 2 42.70 -38.57 -9.40
N ASN A 3 42.85 -38.00 -8.20
CA ASN A 3 41.72 -37.71 -7.31
C ASN A 3 40.96 -36.50 -7.85
N THR A 4 39.79 -36.73 -8.42
CA THR A 4 38.82 -35.71 -8.76
C THR A 4 38.07 -35.34 -7.47
N ILE A 5 38.43 -34.21 -6.86
CA ILE A 5 37.67 -33.59 -5.79
C ILE A 5 36.42 -33.00 -6.43
N ILE A 6 35.27 -33.64 -6.19
CA ILE A 6 33.98 -33.12 -6.57
C ILE A 6 33.68 -32.01 -5.56
N ASP A 7 33.83 -30.78 -6.03
CA ASP A 7 33.44 -29.56 -5.31
C ASP A 7 31.90 -29.46 -5.31
N ASN A 8 31.30 -29.92 -4.20
CA ASN A 8 29.86 -29.98 -3.98
C ASN A 8 29.32 -28.78 -3.18
N ASP A 9 29.96 -27.61 -3.28
CA ASP A 9 29.58 -26.42 -2.53
C ASP A 9 28.64 -25.46 -3.29
N ASN A 10 27.91 -25.95 -4.30
CA ASN A 10 26.82 -25.17 -4.93
C ASN A 10 25.43 -25.54 -4.39
N PHE A 11 25.30 -25.71 -3.08
CA PHE A 11 24.02 -25.54 -2.44
C PHE A 11 23.78 -24.03 -2.24
N SER A 12 23.47 -23.36 -3.34
CA SER A 12 23.05 -21.96 -3.33
C SER A 12 21.84 -21.82 -2.39
N ARG A 13 22.08 -21.28 -1.21
CA ARG A 13 21.01 -20.73 -0.37
C ARG A 13 20.12 -19.89 -1.28
N PRO A 14 18.76 -19.95 -1.17
CA PRO A 14 17.91 -19.08 -1.95
C PRO A 14 18.35 -17.65 -1.66
N SER A 15 18.89 -16.97 -2.67
CA SER A 15 19.38 -15.61 -2.59
C SER A 15 18.25 -14.74 -2.03
N MET A 16 18.52 -14.02 -0.95
CA MET A 16 17.74 -12.84 -0.56
C MET A 16 17.41 -12.12 -1.86
N ALA A 17 16.12 -11.75 -2.05
CA ALA A 17 15.66 -11.18 -3.31
C ALA A 17 16.61 -10.05 -3.70
N GLU A 18 17.44 -10.33 -4.72
CA GLU A 18 18.49 -9.44 -5.15
C GLU A 18 17.88 -8.07 -5.46
N ARG A 19 18.35 -7.06 -4.72
CA ARG A 19 17.86 -5.69 -4.90
C ARG A 19 18.16 -5.28 -6.35
N LEU A 20 17.12 -4.85 -7.07
CA LEU A 20 17.28 -4.33 -8.41
C LEU A 20 17.82 -2.90 -8.34
N GLU A 21 18.97 -2.65 -8.97
CA GLU A 21 19.68 -1.38 -8.86
C GLU A 21 19.25 -0.34 -9.91
N THR A 22 18.59 -0.80 -10.98
CA THR A 22 18.21 0.09 -12.09
C THR A 22 16.72 0.08 -12.38
N VAL A 23 16.22 1.20 -12.92
CA VAL A 23 14.83 1.30 -13.39
C VAL A 23 14.57 0.29 -14.52
N ASP A 24 15.56 0.07 -15.38
CA ASP A 24 15.43 -0.88 -16.50
C ASP A 24 15.23 -2.32 -16.00
N ALA A 25 15.99 -2.76 -15.01
CA ALA A 25 15.83 -4.07 -14.40
C ALA A 25 14.47 -4.23 -13.71
N ILE A 26 13.94 -3.18 -13.10
CA ILE A 26 12.60 -3.20 -12.50
C ILE A 26 11.52 -3.30 -13.58
N VAL A 27 11.64 -2.52 -14.64
CA VAL A 27 10.68 -2.52 -15.75
C VAL A 27 10.69 -3.87 -16.45
N GLU A 28 11.84 -4.43 -16.76
CA GLU A 28 11.98 -5.75 -17.36
C GLU A 28 11.33 -6.85 -16.51
N LYS A 29 11.52 -6.79 -15.19
CA LYS A 29 10.98 -7.80 -14.26
C LYS A 29 9.49 -7.69 -14.03
N TYR A 30 8.91 -6.48 -14.01
CA TYR A 30 7.55 -6.25 -13.55
C TYR A 30 6.59 -5.73 -14.60
N ALA A 31 7.06 -5.22 -15.75
CA ALA A 31 6.17 -4.75 -16.81
C ALA A 31 5.62 -5.93 -17.61
N VAL A 32 4.30 -6.06 -17.63
CA VAL A 32 3.59 -7.08 -18.43
C VAL A 32 2.52 -6.37 -19.23
N VAL A 33 2.73 -6.26 -20.54
CA VAL A 33 1.77 -5.58 -21.41
C VAL A 33 0.53 -6.47 -21.63
N SER A 34 -0.61 -6.01 -21.16
CA SER A 34 -1.91 -6.65 -21.34
C SER A 34 -2.51 -6.39 -22.75
N SER A 35 -3.62 -7.07 -23.07
CA SER A 35 -4.37 -6.81 -24.31
C SER A 35 -4.80 -5.33 -24.42
N PRO A 36 -4.98 -4.78 -25.64
CA PRO A 36 -5.23 -3.34 -25.86
C PRO A 36 -6.42 -2.76 -25.07
N ILE A 37 -7.49 -3.53 -24.90
CA ILE A 37 -8.69 -3.09 -24.16
C ILE A 37 -8.40 -3.02 -22.66
N LYS A 38 -7.80 -4.07 -22.09
CA LYS A 38 -7.42 -4.10 -20.68
C LYS A 38 -6.41 -3.01 -20.35
N SER A 39 -5.45 -2.78 -21.25
CA SER A 39 -4.44 -1.73 -21.10
C SER A 39 -5.08 -0.34 -20.97
N LYS A 40 -6.07 0.01 -21.79
CA LYS A 40 -6.81 1.28 -21.70
C LYS A 40 -7.53 1.45 -20.35
N ILE A 41 -8.17 0.38 -19.86
CA ILE A 41 -8.85 0.39 -18.55
C ILE A 41 -7.84 0.59 -17.42
N TYR A 42 -6.71 -0.13 -17.44
CA TYR A 42 -5.67 -0.01 -16.43
C TYR A 42 -5.00 1.38 -16.45
N ILE A 43 -4.79 1.97 -17.63
CA ILE A 43 -4.28 3.34 -17.76
C ILE A 43 -5.28 4.33 -17.15
N GLY A 44 -6.58 4.21 -17.46
CA GLY A 44 -7.61 5.07 -16.89
C GLY A 44 -7.66 5.00 -15.37
N LEU A 45 -7.76 3.80 -14.79
CA LEU A 45 -7.77 3.59 -13.35
C LEU A 45 -6.45 4.04 -12.69
N GLY A 46 -5.31 3.70 -13.29
CA GLY A 46 -4.01 4.13 -12.79
C GLY A 46 -3.86 5.65 -12.76
N SER A 47 -4.39 6.35 -13.77
CA SER A 47 -4.39 7.82 -13.82
C SER A 47 -5.23 8.43 -12.69
N VAL A 48 -6.38 7.85 -12.35
CA VAL A 48 -7.20 8.28 -11.20
C VAL A 48 -6.40 8.16 -9.91
N PHE A 49 -5.71 7.04 -9.70
CA PHE A 49 -4.86 6.87 -8.51
C PHE A 49 -3.67 7.85 -8.47
N VAL A 50 -3.09 8.20 -9.62
CA VAL A 50 -2.07 9.26 -9.70
C VAL A 50 -2.64 10.60 -9.25
N VAL A 51 -3.85 10.96 -9.69
CA VAL A 51 -4.51 12.20 -9.26
C VAL A 51 -4.68 12.21 -7.74
N PHE A 52 -5.17 11.12 -7.13
CA PHE A 52 -5.26 11.02 -5.67
C PHE A 52 -3.90 11.10 -4.97
N SER A 53 -2.86 10.53 -5.55
CA SER A 53 -1.50 10.64 -5.05
C SER A 53 -0.99 12.09 -5.08
N ILE A 54 -1.27 12.84 -6.16
CA ILE A 54 -0.90 14.25 -6.29
C ILE A 54 -1.68 15.12 -5.30
N ILE A 55 -2.99 14.90 -5.16
CA ILE A 55 -3.82 15.59 -4.16
C ILE A 55 -3.25 15.41 -2.76
N GLY A 56 -2.73 14.21 -2.46
CA GLY A 56 -2.10 13.91 -1.17
C GLY A 56 -0.85 14.74 -0.86
N ILE A 57 -0.20 15.33 -1.86
CA ILE A 57 0.96 16.23 -1.62
C ILE A 57 0.50 17.53 -0.97
N TRP A 58 -0.72 17.98 -1.27
CA TRP A 58 -1.27 19.25 -0.80
C TRP A 58 -2.07 19.11 0.50
N ILE A 59 -2.60 17.91 0.77
CA ILE A 59 -3.44 17.66 1.96
C ILE A 59 -2.59 16.99 3.04
N PRO A 60 -2.29 17.67 4.17
CA PRO A 60 -1.59 17.06 5.30
C PRO A 60 -2.32 15.82 5.81
N GLY A 61 -1.60 14.71 5.97
CA GLY A 61 -2.18 13.44 6.45
C GLY A 61 -2.77 12.54 5.35
N TRP A 62 -2.88 13.00 4.10
CA TRP A 62 -3.32 12.16 3.00
C TRP A 62 -2.18 11.25 2.50
N PRO A 63 -2.37 9.93 2.39
CA PRO A 63 -1.29 8.99 2.12
C PRO A 63 -0.93 8.94 0.63
N THR A 64 -0.07 9.85 0.17
CA THR A 64 0.39 9.96 -1.23
C THR A 64 0.92 8.65 -1.78
N VAL A 65 1.83 7.98 -1.05
CA VAL A 65 2.49 6.75 -1.50
C VAL A 65 1.49 5.59 -1.60
N SER A 66 0.50 5.52 -0.72
CA SER A 66 -0.53 4.47 -0.74
C SER A 66 -1.37 4.50 -2.02
N TRP A 67 -1.58 5.68 -2.62
CA TRP A 67 -2.26 5.82 -3.91
C TRP A 67 -1.31 5.62 -5.10
N ALA A 68 -0.03 5.93 -4.93
CA ALA A 68 0.98 5.71 -5.96
C ALA A 68 1.25 4.22 -6.23
N VAL A 69 1.18 3.35 -5.22
CA VAL A 69 1.40 1.90 -5.37
C VAL A 69 0.40 1.26 -6.33
N PRO A 70 -0.93 1.38 -6.16
CA PRO A 70 -1.88 0.82 -7.11
C PRO A 70 -1.76 1.46 -8.50
N ALA A 71 -1.43 2.74 -8.61
CA ALA A 71 -1.16 3.38 -9.90
C ALA A 71 0.01 2.71 -10.62
N ALA A 72 1.15 2.55 -9.94
CA ALA A 72 2.34 1.90 -10.49
C ALA A 72 2.05 0.44 -10.89
N PHE A 73 1.27 -0.29 -10.08
CA PHE A 73 0.84 -1.65 -10.39
C PHE A 73 0.00 -1.71 -11.67
N LEU A 74 -1.01 -0.85 -11.81
CA LEU A 74 -1.85 -0.81 -13.01
C LEU A 74 -1.03 -0.42 -14.26
N PHE A 75 -0.11 0.52 -14.12
CA PHE A 75 0.77 0.89 -15.22
C PHE A 75 1.76 -0.22 -15.58
N SER A 76 2.25 -0.98 -14.63
CA SER A 76 3.11 -2.15 -14.92
C SER A 76 2.40 -3.22 -15.75
N LEU A 77 1.05 -3.29 -15.68
CA LEU A 77 0.22 -4.22 -16.46
C LEU A 77 -0.25 -3.64 -17.81
N SER A 78 0.01 -2.37 -18.08
CA SER A 78 -0.61 -1.68 -19.22
C SER A 78 0.34 -0.94 -20.13
N ASN A 79 1.34 -0.24 -19.58
CA ASN A 79 2.21 0.63 -20.36
C ASN A 79 3.57 0.84 -19.66
N GLU A 80 4.62 0.32 -20.29
CA GLU A 80 5.98 0.42 -19.79
C GLU A 80 6.43 1.88 -19.55
N ARG A 81 6.09 2.81 -20.44
CA ARG A 81 6.47 4.23 -20.32
C ARG A 81 5.84 4.86 -19.09
N LEU A 82 4.56 4.59 -18.82
CA LEU A 82 3.86 5.09 -17.64
C LEU A 82 4.39 4.45 -16.36
N PHE A 83 4.69 3.15 -16.40
CA PHE A 83 5.32 2.48 -15.26
C PHE A 83 6.70 3.05 -14.97
N ARG A 84 7.55 3.25 -15.98
CA ARG A 84 8.85 3.91 -15.86
C ARG A 84 8.71 5.31 -15.26
N TRP A 85 7.72 6.08 -15.72
CA TRP A 85 7.44 7.41 -15.16
C TRP A 85 7.10 7.34 -13.65
N THR A 86 6.31 6.35 -13.20
CA THR A 86 6.01 6.20 -11.76
C THR A 86 7.25 5.90 -10.92
N LEU A 87 8.28 5.27 -11.49
CA LEU A 87 9.54 4.98 -10.81
C LEU A 87 10.53 6.15 -10.78
N THR A 88 10.36 7.14 -11.67
CA THR A 88 11.34 8.21 -11.87
C THR A 88 10.81 9.62 -11.55
N ASN A 89 9.51 9.78 -11.30
CA ASN A 89 8.95 11.10 -11.04
C ASN A 89 9.46 11.72 -9.72
N ARG A 90 9.43 13.06 -9.64
CA ARG A 90 9.98 13.83 -8.54
C ARG A 90 9.27 13.61 -7.20
N TYR A 91 7.96 13.32 -7.22
CA TYR A 91 7.13 13.37 -6.00
C TYR A 91 7.13 12.06 -5.22
N PHE A 92 6.99 10.94 -5.90
CA PHE A 92 6.92 9.61 -5.27
C PHE A 92 7.81 8.55 -5.95
N GLY A 93 8.55 8.93 -7.00
CA GLY A 93 9.35 8.01 -7.79
C GLY A 93 10.39 7.25 -6.96
N SER A 94 11.09 7.92 -6.05
CA SER A 94 12.07 7.27 -5.17
C SER A 94 11.44 6.19 -4.28
N SER A 95 10.26 6.45 -3.73
CA SER A 95 9.52 5.49 -2.91
C SER A 95 9.03 4.30 -3.73
N MET A 96 8.58 4.54 -4.96
CA MET A 96 8.15 3.48 -5.87
C MET A 96 9.33 2.65 -6.35
N PHE A 97 10.43 3.29 -6.72
CA PHE A 97 11.66 2.59 -7.08
C PHE A 97 12.09 1.66 -5.95
N GLU A 98 12.21 2.17 -4.72
CA GLU A 98 12.64 1.38 -3.57
C GLU A 98 11.68 0.22 -3.26
N TYR A 99 10.37 0.44 -3.37
CA TYR A 99 9.37 -0.60 -3.19
C TYR A 99 9.54 -1.75 -4.20
N TYR A 100 9.70 -1.44 -5.48
CA TYR A 100 9.88 -2.46 -6.52
C TYR A 100 11.29 -3.06 -6.51
N ALA A 101 12.33 -2.25 -6.27
CA ALA A 101 13.72 -2.69 -6.20
C ALA A 101 13.94 -3.76 -5.13
N THR A 102 13.20 -3.68 -4.03
CA THR A 102 13.28 -4.62 -2.91
C THR A 102 12.26 -5.75 -2.96
N GLY A 103 11.73 -6.04 -4.14
CA GLY A 103 10.78 -7.15 -4.31
C GLY A 103 9.40 -6.91 -3.71
N LYS A 104 8.92 -5.66 -3.72
CA LYS A 104 7.65 -5.23 -3.13
C LYS A 104 7.59 -5.42 -1.61
N THR A 105 8.69 -5.14 -0.93
CA THR A 105 8.80 -5.22 0.52
C THR A 105 8.73 -3.85 1.16
N LEU A 106 8.19 -3.77 2.38
CA LEU A 106 8.16 -2.55 3.18
C LEU A 106 8.98 -2.73 4.47
N PRO A 107 9.72 -1.70 4.91
CA PRO A 107 10.33 -1.69 6.22
C PRO A 107 9.28 -1.86 7.33
N MET A 108 9.60 -2.57 8.40
CA MET A 108 8.64 -2.85 9.47
C MET A 108 8.06 -1.59 10.11
N HIS A 109 8.90 -0.56 10.33
CA HIS A 109 8.42 0.73 10.87
C HIS A 109 7.39 1.41 9.96
N VAL A 110 7.52 1.29 8.62
CA VAL A 110 6.55 1.83 7.66
C VAL A 110 5.24 1.05 7.72
N LYS A 111 5.29 -0.28 7.84
CA LYS A 111 4.10 -1.12 8.02
C LYS A 111 3.33 -0.75 9.28
N VAL A 112 4.05 -0.62 10.41
CA VAL A 112 3.45 -0.23 11.70
C VAL A 112 2.84 1.17 11.61
N PHE A 113 3.53 2.11 10.96
CA PHE A 113 3.01 3.46 10.73
C PHE A 113 1.72 3.45 9.91
N ILE A 114 1.69 2.70 8.79
CA ILE A 114 0.49 2.56 7.93
C ILE A 114 -0.65 1.92 8.73
N ALA A 115 -0.40 0.84 9.46
CA ALA A 115 -1.40 0.18 10.29
C ALA A 115 -1.94 1.11 11.39
N GLY A 116 -1.05 1.89 12.04
CA GLY A 116 -1.41 2.89 13.02
C GLY A 116 -2.29 4.00 12.45
N MET A 117 -1.96 4.50 11.25
CA MET A 117 -2.78 5.50 10.53
C MET A 117 -4.15 4.93 10.15
N ILE A 118 -4.22 3.69 9.67
CA ILE A 118 -5.50 3.02 9.39
C ILE A 118 -6.33 2.95 10.68
N GLY A 119 -5.74 2.50 11.79
CA GLY A 119 -6.40 2.39 13.07
C GLY A 119 -6.94 3.74 13.57
N LEU A 120 -6.10 4.77 13.52
CA LEU A 120 -6.49 6.13 13.95
C LEU A 120 -7.64 6.69 13.11
N MET A 121 -7.52 6.62 11.78
CA MET A 121 -8.56 7.14 10.88
C MET A 121 -9.85 6.34 10.99
N THR A 122 -9.75 5.02 11.09
CA THR A 122 -10.92 4.13 11.29
C THR A 122 -11.63 4.43 12.61
N SER A 123 -10.88 4.58 13.71
CA SER A 123 -11.46 4.90 15.02
C SER A 123 -12.12 6.26 15.04
N ALA A 124 -11.48 7.28 14.44
CA ALA A 124 -12.05 8.62 14.32
C ALA A 124 -13.34 8.61 13.48
N SER A 125 -13.33 7.90 12.33
CA SER A 125 -14.49 7.77 11.47
C SER A 125 -15.64 7.00 12.15
N ALA A 126 -15.34 5.90 12.82
CA ALA A 126 -16.32 5.11 13.55
C ALA A 126 -16.95 5.93 14.68
N TYR A 127 -16.14 6.68 15.45
CA TYR A 127 -16.63 7.58 16.48
C TYR A 127 -17.54 8.66 15.90
N PHE A 128 -17.13 9.30 14.81
CA PHE A 128 -17.92 10.33 14.16
C PHE A 128 -19.27 9.79 13.65
N VAL A 129 -19.28 8.64 12.99
CA VAL A 129 -20.49 7.99 12.48
C VAL A 129 -21.40 7.60 13.63
N TRP A 130 -20.87 6.96 14.67
CA TRP A 130 -21.62 6.63 15.88
C TRP A 130 -22.26 7.87 16.52
N TYR A 131 -21.46 8.92 16.68
CA TYR A 131 -21.93 10.17 17.27
C TYR A 131 -23.06 10.80 16.46
N VAL A 132 -22.90 10.92 15.13
CA VAL A 132 -23.92 11.54 14.27
C VAL A 132 -25.19 10.70 14.20
N SER A 133 -25.05 9.37 14.09
CA SER A 133 -26.19 8.46 13.92
C SER A 133 -26.98 8.25 15.22
N THR A 134 -26.36 8.32 16.38
CA THR A 134 -27.02 8.13 17.68
C THR A 134 -27.51 9.43 18.30
N LYS A 135 -26.82 10.55 18.06
CA LYS A 135 -27.23 11.86 18.61
C LYS A 135 -28.55 12.32 18.02
N GLY A 136 -28.79 12.19 16.71
CA GLY A 136 -29.95 12.78 16.05
C GLY A 136 -30.05 14.29 16.34
N ASP A 137 -31.21 14.75 16.76
CA ASP A 137 -31.48 16.15 17.15
C ASP A 137 -31.10 16.49 18.60
N GLY A 138 -30.56 15.53 19.36
CA GLY A 138 -30.14 15.68 20.75
C GLY A 138 -29.00 16.67 20.96
N THR A 139 -28.82 17.13 22.19
CA THR A 139 -27.76 18.05 22.60
C THR A 139 -26.44 17.30 22.85
N PHE A 140 -25.29 17.88 22.48
CA PHE A 140 -23.98 17.27 22.64
C PHE A 140 -23.67 16.85 24.10
N MET A 141 -24.05 17.65 25.07
CA MET A 141 -23.73 17.44 26.49
C MET A 141 -24.73 16.54 27.24
N ASP A 142 -25.89 16.25 26.64
CA ASP A 142 -26.94 15.46 27.29
C ASP A 142 -27.25 14.21 26.46
N ILE A 143 -26.63 13.10 26.83
CA ILE A 143 -26.81 11.80 26.17
C ILE A 143 -28.25 11.30 26.26
N SER A 144 -29.00 11.69 27.30
CA SER A 144 -30.39 11.29 27.47
C SER A 144 -31.34 11.94 26.44
N SER A 145 -30.91 13.03 25.81
CA SER A 145 -31.65 13.72 24.75
C SER A 145 -31.40 13.10 23.35
N TRP A 146 -30.50 12.12 23.21
CA TRP A 146 -30.19 11.52 21.94
C TRP A 146 -31.31 10.63 21.42
N ASN A 147 -31.74 10.87 20.19
CA ASN A 147 -32.90 10.25 19.57
C ASN A 147 -32.59 9.76 18.15
N GLY A 148 -31.32 9.50 17.86
CA GLY A 148 -30.87 8.99 16.53
C GLY A 148 -31.43 7.60 16.22
N ALA A 149 -31.43 7.25 14.94
CA ALA A 149 -32.01 5.99 14.43
C ALA A 149 -31.10 4.76 14.57
N ASP A 150 -29.82 4.92 14.90
CA ASP A 150 -28.83 3.82 14.94
C ASP A 150 -28.52 3.40 16.38
N GLU A 151 -29.52 2.81 17.05
CA GLU A 151 -29.38 2.33 18.44
C GLU A 151 -28.27 1.28 18.62
N ASN A 152 -27.94 0.53 17.56
CA ASN A 152 -26.98 -0.56 17.61
C ASN A 152 -25.61 -0.21 17.04
N ALA A 153 -25.40 1.02 16.64
CA ALA A 153 -24.13 1.51 16.07
C ALA A 153 -23.59 0.69 14.87
N TYR A 154 -24.48 0.13 14.04
CA TYR A 154 -24.10 -0.73 12.91
C TYR A 154 -23.12 -0.09 11.94
N GLY A 155 -23.28 1.21 11.65
CA GLY A 155 -22.38 1.94 10.79
C GLY A 155 -20.96 2.02 11.36
N ALA A 156 -20.84 2.36 12.65
CA ALA A 156 -19.56 2.44 13.35
C ALA A 156 -18.88 1.07 13.45
N ILE A 157 -19.64 0.01 13.77
CA ILE A 157 -19.13 -1.37 13.85
C ILE A 157 -18.61 -1.83 12.50
N THR A 158 -19.33 -1.56 11.42
CA THR A 158 -18.90 -1.92 10.06
C THR A 158 -17.57 -1.25 9.71
N ILE A 159 -17.41 0.04 10.01
CA ILE A 159 -16.16 0.78 9.78
C ILE A 159 -15.01 0.16 10.58
N LEU A 160 -15.23 -0.20 11.85
CA LEU A 160 -14.20 -0.84 12.69
C LEU A 160 -13.78 -2.22 12.14
N ILE A 161 -14.74 -3.04 11.70
CA ILE A 161 -14.43 -4.35 11.11
C ILE A 161 -13.58 -4.19 9.84
N VAL A 162 -13.97 -3.30 8.93
CA VAL A 162 -13.22 -3.03 7.70
C VAL A 162 -11.82 -2.51 8.00
N GLY A 163 -11.68 -1.61 8.98
CA GLY A 163 -10.38 -1.11 9.42
C GLY A 163 -9.48 -2.18 10.03
N LEU A 164 -10.04 -3.07 10.86
CA LEU A 164 -9.30 -4.20 11.42
C LEU A 164 -8.81 -5.17 10.34
N LEU A 165 -9.66 -5.48 9.36
CA LEU A 165 -9.26 -6.30 8.21
C LEU A 165 -8.14 -5.63 7.39
N GLY A 166 -8.22 -4.31 7.17
CA GLY A 166 -7.17 -3.54 6.51
C GLY A 166 -5.85 -3.57 7.28
N MET A 167 -5.86 -3.37 8.60
CA MET A 167 -4.67 -3.48 9.45
C MET A 167 -4.08 -4.89 9.41
N ALA A 168 -4.91 -5.92 9.57
CA ALA A 168 -4.48 -7.31 9.52
C ALA A 168 -3.84 -7.64 8.17
N TYR A 169 -4.41 -7.17 7.07
CA TYR A 169 -3.84 -7.33 5.73
C TYR A 169 -2.45 -6.69 5.63
N VAL A 170 -2.30 -5.43 6.03
CA VAL A 170 -1.00 -4.72 5.95
C VAL A 170 0.06 -5.41 6.80
N LEU A 171 -0.28 -5.84 8.02
CA LEU A 171 0.68 -6.46 8.94
C LEU A 171 1.06 -7.88 8.53
N SER A 172 0.12 -8.67 8.02
CA SER A 172 0.33 -10.09 7.71
C SER A 172 0.73 -10.37 6.26
N MET A 173 0.03 -9.75 5.29
CA MET A 173 0.19 -10.08 3.88
C MET A 173 1.27 -9.27 3.16
N VAL A 174 1.54 -8.04 3.59
CA VAL A 174 2.61 -7.24 3.00
C VAL A 174 3.95 -7.75 3.51
N LYS A 175 4.85 -8.13 2.60
CA LYS A 175 6.17 -8.64 2.94
C LYS A 175 7.00 -7.59 3.67
N SER A 176 7.61 -7.97 4.79
CA SER A 176 8.55 -7.12 5.52
C SER A 176 9.94 -7.21 4.90
N ARG A 177 10.65 -6.07 4.82
CA ARG A 177 12.07 -6.05 4.52
C ARG A 177 12.84 -6.49 5.78
N GLU A 178 13.63 -7.54 5.69
CA GLU A 178 14.59 -7.86 6.75
C GLU A 178 15.66 -6.75 6.81
N LYS A 179 16.00 -6.31 8.02
CA LYS A 179 17.16 -5.44 8.20
C LYS A 179 18.39 -6.24 7.77
N SER A 180 19.15 -5.76 6.77
CA SER A 180 20.52 -6.19 6.61
C SER A 180 21.25 -5.82 7.91
N VAL A 181 21.64 -6.82 8.68
CA VAL A 181 22.57 -6.63 9.79
C VAL A 181 23.89 -6.26 9.14
N SER A 182 24.20 -4.96 9.10
CA SER A 182 25.54 -4.48 8.80
C SER A 182 26.38 -4.76 10.05
N GLU A 183 27.15 -5.82 9.99
CA GLU A 183 28.36 -5.94 10.83
C GLU A 183 29.44 -5.00 10.32
#